data_4a7c38db2b2b99e77a216c90f93e6c69
#
_entry.id   4a7c38db2b2b99e77a216c90f93e6c69
#
_cell.length_a   1.000
_cell.length_b   1.000
_cell.length_c   1.000
_cell.angle_alpha   90.00
_cell.angle_beta   90.00
_cell.angle_gamma   90.00
#
_symmetry.space_group_name_H-M   'P 1'
#
loop_
_entity.id
_entity.type
_entity.pdbx_description
1 polymer ?
#
loop_
_entity_poly.entity_id
_entity_poly.type
_entity_poly.pdbx_seq_one_letter_code
_entity_poly.pdbx_strand_id
1 'polypeptide(L)'
;RVGFQGLTFKNAEFKSMKYQFCHADLMYNLTSGLRQNEYGLSLWDIVPYVGVGMIHNADWSDPCSCGSGSDGSRPFAFTYGLEIGYRIGNRVKLVAGVSGLTTAQNFDNMGSSIKFKDNMLTVSAGLSITLGKAGWKRVVDATPYIEQNAYLKDYISYMKDENIRLQKKLSGEK
;
A
#
# COMPACT_ATOMS: atom_id res chain seq x y z
N ARG A 1 -3.98 -2.06 -6.21
CA ARG A 1 -5.12 -1.14 -6.04
C ARG A 1 -5.58 -0.64 -7.41
N VAL A 2 -6.87 -0.55 -7.61
CA VAL A 2 -7.46 0.17 -8.73
C VAL A 2 -8.20 1.36 -8.15
N GLY A 3 -8.03 2.53 -8.72
CA GLY A 3 -8.61 3.78 -8.24
C GLY A 3 -9.16 4.65 -9.34
N PHE A 4 -10.15 5.45 -8.97
CA PHE A 4 -10.67 6.52 -9.80
C PHE A 4 -10.63 7.82 -9.00
N GLN A 5 -10.11 8.86 -9.59
CA GLN A 5 -9.98 10.18 -8.97
C GLN A 5 -10.50 11.23 -9.93
N GLY A 6 -11.37 12.10 -9.44
CA GLY A 6 -11.88 13.24 -10.20
C GLY A 6 -11.76 14.49 -9.36
N LEU A 7 -10.87 15.40 -9.72
CA LEU A 7 -10.59 16.61 -8.97
C LEU A 7 -10.40 17.80 -9.92
N THR A 8 -10.42 18.98 -9.33
CA THR A 8 -10.02 20.22 -9.98
C THR A 8 -8.64 20.61 -9.46
N PHE A 9 -7.69 20.83 -10.36
CA PHE A 9 -6.38 21.35 -9.98
C PHE A 9 -6.13 22.72 -10.62
N LYS A 10 -5.16 23.44 -10.12
CA LYS A 10 -4.69 24.70 -10.69
C LYS A 10 -3.34 24.46 -11.36
N ASN A 11 -3.20 24.88 -12.60
CA ASN A 11 -1.92 24.86 -13.29
C ASN A 11 -1.00 25.99 -12.77
N ALA A 12 0.23 26.08 -13.29
CA ALA A 12 1.18 27.11 -12.90
C ALA A 12 0.72 28.54 -13.22
N GLU A 13 -0.22 28.72 -14.16
CA GLU A 13 -0.89 30.00 -14.43
C GLU A 13 -2.14 30.25 -13.58
N PHE A 14 -2.39 29.42 -12.54
CA PHE A 14 -3.55 29.48 -11.66
C PHE A 14 -4.91 29.26 -12.36
N LYS A 15 -4.94 28.76 -13.59
CA LYS A 15 -6.17 28.34 -14.25
C LYS A 15 -6.65 27.03 -13.66
N SER A 16 -7.94 26.97 -13.36
CA SER A 16 -8.58 25.73 -12.85
C SER A 16 -8.87 24.79 -13.99
N MET A 17 -8.47 23.53 -13.87
CA MET A 17 -8.72 22.46 -14.83
C MET A 17 -9.37 21.27 -14.13
N LYS A 18 -10.38 20.68 -14.77
CA LYS A 18 -11.05 19.48 -14.29
C LYS A 18 -10.46 18.26 -14.94
N TYR A 19 -10.09 17.26 -14.15
CA TYR A 19 -9.58 16.01 -14.67
C TYR A 19 -10.22 14.80 -14.01
N GLN A 20 -10.24 13.71 -14.74
CA GLN A 20 -10.61 12.38 -14.27
C GLN A 20 -9.42 11.46 -14.48
N PHE A 21 -9.06 10.71 -13.46
CA PHE A 21 -7.91 9.84 -13.49
C PHE A 21 -8.29 8.43 -13.04
N CYS A 22 -8.09 7.47 -13.93
CA CYS A 22 -8.26 6.05 -13.66
C CYS A 22 -6.88 5.40 -13.61
N HIS A 23 -6.55 4.71 -12.51
CA HIS A 23 -5.22 4.15 -12.30
C HIS A 23 -5.26 2.77 -11.66
N ALA A 24 -4.20 2.01 -11.90
CA ALA A 24 -3.91 0.75 -11.24
C ALA A 24 -2.51 0.80 -10.62
N ASP A 25 -2.41 0.52 -9.32
CA ASP A 25 -1.18 0.63 -8.56
C ASP A 25 -0.77 -0.71 -7.97
N LEU A 26 0.52 -0.98 -8.02
CA LEU A 26 1.17 -2.04 -7.26
C LEU A 26 1.65 -1.45 -5.93
N MET A 27 1.20 -2.02 -4.83
CA MET A 27 1.48 -1.54 -3.48
C MET A 27 2.28 -2.58 -2.70
N TYR A 28 3.30 -2.15 -1.98
CA TYR A 28 4.09 -3.02 -1.13
C TYR A 28 4.14 -2.49 0.30
N ASN A 29 3.73 -3.28 1.29
CA ASN A 29 3.75 -2.85 2.69
C ASN A 29 5.09 -3.22 3.33
N LEU A 30 5.93 -2.20 3.59
CA LEU A 30 7.26 -2.36 4.19
C LEU A 30 7.21 -2.77 5.66
N THR A 31 6.25 -2.25 6.40
CA THR A 31 6.19 -2.45 7.87
C THR A 31 5.68 -3.82 8.29
N SER A 32 5.03 -4.55 7.39
CA SER A 32 4.52 -5.88 7.72
C SER A 32 5.62 -6.92 8.00
N GLY A 33 6.85 -6.64 7.61
CA GLY A 33 8.01 -7.49 7.86
C GLY A 33 8.95 -7.01 8.96
N LEU A 34 8.86 -5.73 9.36
CA LEU A 34 9.89 -5.09 10.18
C LEU A 34 9.56 -4.98 11.67
N ARG A 35 8.31 -4.94 12.05
CA ARG A 35 7.90 -4.79 13.45
C ARG A 35 6.51 -5.37 13.69
N GLN A 36 6.49 -6.56 14.23
CA GLN A 36 5.27 -7.15 14.77
C GLN A 36 5.28 -6.93 16.29
N ASN A 37 4.20 -6.36 16.81
CA ASN A 37 3.94 -6.42 18.24
C ASN A 37 3.67 -7.88 18.65
N GLU A 38 3.68 -8.18 19.95
CA GLU A 38 3.33 -9.49 20.51
C GLU A 38 2.03 -10.09 19.95
N TYR A 39 1.15 -9.24 19.42
CA TYR A 39 -0.11 -9.62 18.75
C TYR A 39 -0.02 -9.71 17.21
N GLY A 40 1.17 -9.64 16.61
CA GLY A 40 1.37 -9.72 15.17
C GLY A 40 0.79 -8.55 14.35
N LEU A 41 0.48 -7.42 15.00
CA LEU A 41 -0.13 -6.25 14.38
C LEU A 41 0.84 -5.06 14.41
N SER A 42 1.11 -4.46 13.26
CA SER A 42 1.83 -3.18 13.19
C SER A 42 0.87 -2.02 13.44
N LEU A 43 1.29 -1.05 14.28
CA LEU A 43 0.55 0.20 14.49
C LEU A 43 0.65 1.12 13.26
N TRP A 44 1.80 1.08 12.60
CA TRP A 44 2.11 1.90 11.44
C TRP A 44 2.24 1.03 10.20
N ASP A 45 1.67 1.49 9.11
CA ASP A 45 1.85 0.90 7.78
C ASP A 45 2.56 1.92 6.90
N ILE A 46 3.68 1.54 6.31
CA ILE A 46 4.38 2.34 5.30
C ILE A 46 4.29 1.56 3.99
N VAL A 47 3.62 2.14 3.02
CA VAL A 47 3.25 1.47 1.77
C VAL A 47 3.69 2.31 0.57
N PRO A 48 4.91 2.13 0.05
CA PRO A 48 5.26 2.66 -1.26
C PRO A 48 4.42 1.98 -2.34
N TYR A 49 4.16 2.72 -3.40
CA TYR A 49 3.45 2.20 -4.56
C TYR A 49 3.94 2.84 -5.86
N VAL A 50 3.76 2.10 -6.93
CA VAL A 50 3.95 2.55 -8.30
C VAL A 50 2.76 2.08 -9.12
N GLY A 51 2.38 2.85 -10.11
CA GLY A 51 1.21 2.51 -10.91
C GLY A 51 1.21 3.19 -12.26
N VAL A 52 0.20 2.83 -13.03
CA VAL A 52 -0.06 3.37 -14.35
C VAL A 52 -1.53 3.72 -14.46
N GLY A 53 -1.84 4.70 -15.27
CA GLY A 53 -3.21 5.11 -15.50
C GLY A 53 -3.41 5.99 -16.71
N MET A 54 -4.64 6.40 -16.92
CA MET A 54 -5.04 7.33 -17.96
C MET A 54 -5.76 8.51 -17.33
N ILE A 55 -5.41 9.70 -17.78
CA ILE A 55 -6.06 10.93 -17.36
C ILE A 55 -7.00 11.36 -18.48
N HIS A 56 -8.16 11.87 -18.12
CA HIS A 56 -9.04 12.60 -19.03
C HIS A 56 -9.15 14.04 -18.53
N ASN A 57 -8.62 14.98 -19.30
CA ASN A 57 -8.78 16.40 -19.05
C ASN A 57 -9.99 16.92 -19.83
N ALA A 58 -11.05 17.29 -19.10
CA ALA A 58 -12.29 17.76 -19.71
C ALA A 58 -12.20 19.20 -20.24
N ASP A 59 -11.27 19.98 -19.71
CA ASP A 59 -11.07 21.40 -20.08
C ASP A 59 -9.88 21.59 -21.03
N TRP A 60 -9.35 20.48 -21.59
CA TRP A 60 -8.22 20.56 -22.51
C TRP A 60 -8.62 21.23 -23.84
N SER A 61 -7.92 22.26 -24.21
CA SER A 61 -8.02 22.91 -25.52
C SER A 61 -6.67 22.86 -26.21
N ASP A 62 -6.64 22.49 -27.48
CA ASP A 62 -5.40 22.42 -28.22
C ASP A 62 -4.77 23.82 -28.32
N PRO A 63 -3.63 24.08 -27.68
CA PRO A 63 -3.00 25.40 -27.71
C PRO A 63 -2.35 25.72 -29.07
N CYS A 64 -2.25 24.76 -29.94
CA CYS A 64 -1.60 24.92 -31.24
C CYS A 64 -2.46 24.33 -32.35
N SER A 65 -3.02 25.20 -33.16
CA SER A 65 -3.77 24.88 -34.39
C SER A 65 -2.90 24.20 -35.48
N CYS A 66 -1.68 23.83 -35.18
CA CYS A 66 -0.71 23.24 -36.11
C CYS A 66 -0.71 21.72 -35.97
N GLY A 67 -1.72 21.10 -36.43
CA GLY A 67 -1.82 19.77 -37.03
C GLY A 67 -0.79 18.69 -36.74
N SER A 68 -0.28 18.53 -35.52
CA SER A 68 0.55 17.39 -35.15
C SER A 68 -0.06 16.66 -33.97
N GLY A 69 -0.86 15.76 -34.27
CA GLY A 69 -1.61 14.69 -33.76
C GLY A 69 -1.31 14.06 -32.39
N SER A 70 -1.02 14.76 -31.32
CA SER A 70 -1.09 14.17 -30.01
C SER A 70 -2.25 14.78 -29.21
N ASP A 71 -3.34 14.03 -29.13
CA ASP A 71 -4.50 14.37 -28.34
C ASP A 71 -4.10 14.38 -26.83
N GLY A 72 -3.77 15.56 -26.29
CA GLY A 72 -3.44 15.75 -24.88
C GLY A 72 -4.65 15.61 -23.95
N SER A 73 -5.85 15.37 -24.48
CA SER A 73 -7.05 15.17 -23.69
C SER A 73 -7.03 13.88 -22.87
N ARG A 74 -6.26 12.87 -23.28
CA ARG A 74 -6.18 11.54 -22.67
C ARG A 74 -4.76 11.02 -22.53
N PRO A 75 -3.87 11.72 -21.83
CA PRO A 75 -2.50 11.27 -21.68
C PRO A 75 -2.42 10.03 -20.79
N PHE A 76 -1.45 9.17 -21.13
CA PHE A 76 -1.02 8.09 -20.25
C PHE A 76 -0.19 8.69 -19.12
N ALA A 77 -0.41 8.18 -17.91
CA ALA A 77 0.24 8.67 -16.70
C ALA A 77 0.93 7.53 -15.94
N PHE A 78 2.08 7.85 -15.39
CA PHE A 78 2.79 7.01 -14.44
C PHE A 78 2.65 7.60 -13.05
N THR A 79 2.27 6.78 -12.06
CA THR A 79 2.09 7.19 -10.68
C THR A 79 3.11 6.54 -9.78
N TYR A 80 3.54 7.26 -8.77
CA TYR A 80 4.39 6.76 -7.71
C TYR A 80 4.09 7.51 -6.42
N GLY A 81 4.27 6.86 -5.29
CA GLY A 81 3.97 7.53 -4.03
C GLY A 81 4.27 6.68 -2.80
N LEU A 82 4.02 7.31 -1.66
CA LEU A 82 4.15 6.73 -0.35
C LEU A 82 2.88 6.99 0.43
N GLU A 83 2.29 5.93 0.97
CA GLU A 83 1.14 5.99 1.86
C GLU A 83 1.58 5.56 3.26
N ILE A 84 1.25 6.37 4.26
CA ILE A 84 1.49 6.08 5.66
C ILE A 84 0.13 5.91 6.32
N GLY A 85 -0.05 4.77 6.97
CA GLY A 85 -1.27 4.46 7.71
C GLY A 85 -1.00 4.31 9.20
N TYR A 86 -1.85 4.91 10.02
CA TYR A 86 -1.85 4.74 11.48
C TYR A 86 -3.14 4.06 11.91
N ARG A 87 -3.03 2.96 12.61
CA ARG A 87 -4.17 2.18 13.08
C ARG A 87 -4.73 2.78 14.36
N ILE A 88 -5.99 3.25 14.30
CA ILE A 88 -6.71 3.77 15.48
C ILE A 88 -7.47 2.63 16.17
N GLY A 89 -7.92 1.65 15.43
CA GLY A 89 -8.70 0.54 15.97
C GLY A 89 -8.75 -0.68 15.06
N ASN A 90 -9.55 -1.68 15.40
CA ASN A 90 -9.61 -2.93 14.63
C ASN A 90 -10.12 -2.76 13.19
N ARG A 91 -10.83 -1.69 12.89
CA ARG A 91 -11.47 -1.46 11.58
C ARG A 91 -11.17 -0.10 10.97
N VAL A 92 -10.55 0.81 11.74
CA VAL A 92 -10.32 2.19 11.32
C VAL A 92 -8.83 2.49 11.29
N LYS A 93 -8.38 3.03 10.18
CA LYS A 93 -7.01 3.44 9.94
C LYS A 93 -7.00 4.87 9.39
N LEU A 94 -6.20 5.75 9.98
CA LEU A 94 -5.86 7.05 9.42
C LEU A 94 -4.82 6.84 8.32
N VAL A 95 -5.01 7.46 7.19
CA VAL A 95 -4.11 7.33 6.03
C VAL A 95 -3.68 8.72 5.59
N ALA A 96 -2.39 8.91 5.43
CA ALA A 96 -1.81 10.09 4.80
C ALA A 96 -0.89 9.64 3.67
N GLY A 97 -0.90 10.36 2.56
CA GLY A 97 -0.12 9.96 1.39
C GLY A 97 0.42 11.14 0.61
N VAL A 98 1.58 10.92 0.01
CA VAL A 98 2.18 11.81 -0.98
C VAL A 98 2.35 11.01 -2.27
N SER A 99 1.85 11.54 -3.37
CA SER A 99 1.94 10.91 -4.67
C SER A 99 2.44 11.87 -5.73
N GLY A 100 3.31 11.36 -6.60
CA GLY A 100 3.70 12.01 -7.83
C GLY A 100 3.00 11.36 -9.02
N LEU A 101 2.62 12.17 -9.98
CA LEU A 101 2.06 11.73 -11.25
C LEU A 101 2.86 12.39 -12.35
N THR A 102 3.33 11.59 -13.29
CA THR A 102 4.09 12.04 -14.46
C THR A 102 3.35 11.63 -15.72
N THR A 103 3.08 12.57 -16.61
CA THR A 103 2.44 12.31 -17.89
C THR A 103 3.43 12.36 -19.05
N ALA A 104 3.13 11.63 -20.11
CA ALA A 104 3.97 11.62 -21.32
C ALA A 104 3.75 12.81 -22.25
N GLN A 105 2.71 13.61 -22.02
CA GLN A 105 2.25 14.68 -22.90
C GLN A 105 1.86 15.93 -22.09
N ASN A 106 1.76 17.07 -22.75
CA ASN A 106 1.30 18.34 -22.17
C ASN A 106 -0.14 18.19 -21.65
N PHE A 107 -0.26 17.92 -20.38
CA PHE A 107 -1.53 17.71 -19.70
C PHE A 107 -2.08 19.04 -19.14
N ASP A 108 -1.19 19.95 -18.76
CA ASP A 108 -1.52 21.21 -18.11
C ASP A 108 -1.95 22.33 -19.07
N ASN A 109 -1.99 22.07 -20.37
CA ASN A 109 -2.38 23.02 -21.42
C ASN A 109 -1.45 24.24 -21.53
N MET A 110 -0.21 24.13 -21.07
CA MET A 110 0.75 25.25 -21.09
C MET A 110 1.65 25.29 -22.31
N GLY A 111 1.36 24.56 -23.38
CA GLY A 111 1.96 24.72 -24.70
C GLY A 111 3.49 24.80 -24.76
N SER A 112 4.20 24.07 -23.93
CA SER A 112 5.65 24.04 -23.95
C SER A 112 6.14 23.10 -25.06
N SER A 113 6.86 23.65 -26.02
CA SER A 113 7.49 22.92 -27.14
C SER A 113 8.68 22.04 -26.69
N ILE A 114 8.98 21.96 -25.41
CA ILE A 114 10.10 21.21 -24.90
C ILE A 114 9.57 19.86 -24.37
N LYS A 115 10.23 18.79 -24.77
CA LYS A 115 9.97 17.35 -24.48
C LYS A 115 9.91 16.96 -22.98
N PHE A 116 9.42 17.83 -22.12
CA PHE A 116 9.31 17.57 -20.70
C PHE A 116 7.93 17.05 -20.36
N LYS A 117 7.94 16.01 -19.56
CA LYS A 117 6.77 15.38 -18.97
C LYS A 117 6.18 16.31 -17.92
N ASP A 118 4.86 16.46 -17.93
CA ASP A 118 4.18 17.18 -16.86
C ASP A 118 4.18 16.35 -15.59
N ASN A 119 4.49 17.02 -14.48
CA ASN A 119 4.53 16.40 -13.17
C ASN A 119 3.53 17.07 -12.24
N MET A 120 2.73 16.27 -11.55
CA MET A 120 1.80 16.72 -10.54
C MET A 120 2.14 16.06 -9.22
N LEU A 121 2.22 16.85 -8.14
CA LEU A 121 2.36 16.37 -6.79
C LEU A 121 1.02 16.49 -6.06
N THR A 122 0.60 15.41 -5.42
CA THR A 122 -0.64 15.36 -4.64
C THR A 122 -0.33 14.92 -3.22
N VAL A 123 -0.87 15.67 -2.25
CA VAL A 123 -0.88 15.27 -0.84
C VAL A 123 -2.31 14.93 -0.45
N SER A 124 -2.50 13.80 0.19
CA SER A 124 -3.81 13.29 0.58
C SER A 124 -3.83 12.86 2.04
N ALA A 125 -4.97 13.03 2.69
CA ALA A 125 -5.25 12.48 4.00
C ALA A 125 -6.69 11.94 4.03
N GLY A 126 -6.89 10.83 4.74
CA GLY A 126 -8.19 10.18 4.77
C GLY A 126 -8.32 9.13 5.85
N LEU A 127 -9.48 8.50 5.90
CA LEU A 127 -9.79 7.38 6.76
C LEU A 127 -10.06 6.14 5.91
N SER A 128 -9.41 5.05 6.27
CA SER A 128 -9.65 3.75 5.68
C SER A 128 -10.46 2.89 6.67
N ILE A 129 -11.61 2.41 6.23
CA ILE A 129 -12.52 1.60 7.04
C ILE A 129 -12.64 0.22 6.40
N THR A 130 -12.37 -0.83 7.17
CA THR A 130 -12.53 -2.20 6.71
C THR A 130 -13.97 -2.64 6.90
N LEU A 131 -14.64 -2.96 5.80
CA LEU A 131 -15.98 -3.51 5.75
C LEU A 131 -15.90 -5.04 5.71
N GLY A 132 -16.66 -5.72 6.57
CA GLY A 132 -16.75 -7.19 6.58
C GLY A 132 -16.31 -7.85 7.89
N LYS A 133 -16.31 -9.19 7.90
CA LYS A 133 -15.97 -10.02 9.08
C LYS A 133 -14.48 -10.09 9.36
N ALA A 134 -13.65 -9.99 8.34
CA ALA A 134 -12.19 -9.98 8.47
C ALA A 134 -11.75 -8.57 8.89
N GLY A 135 -11.51 -8.36 10.16
CA GLY A 135 -10.77 -7.18 10.63
C GLY A 135 -9.36 -7.16 10.01
N TRP A 136 -8.59 -6.14 10.28
CA TRP A 136 -7.19 -5.99 9.82
C TRP A 136 -6.22 -7.08 10.35
N LYS A 137 -6.71 -8.21 10.84
CA LYS A 137 -5.88 -9.32 11.28
C LYS A 137 -5.12 -9.87 10.08
N ARG A 138 -3.87 -9.49 9.99
CA ARG A 138 -2.98 -9.87 8.90
C ARG A 138 -2.33 -11.23 9.09
N VAL A 139 -2.26 -11.68 10.31
CA VAL A 139 -1.63 -12.95 10.69
C VAL A 139 -2.59 -13.70 11.58
N VAL A 140 -2.74 -14.99 11.34
CA VAL A 140 -3.36 -15.91 12.28
C VAL A 140 -2.63 -15.72 13.61
N ASP A 141 -3.37 -15.48 14.67
CA ASP A 141 -2.80 -15.39 16.00
C ASP A 141 -2.06 -16.71 16.30
N ALA A 142 -0.74 -16.64 16.27
CA ALA A 142 0.10 -17.81 16.48
C ALA A 142 0.32 -18.13 17.96
N THR A 143 -0.14 -17.24 18.85
CA THR A 143 0.03 -17.39 20.32
C THR A 143 -0.44 -18.74 20.82
N PRO A 144 -1.66 -19.24 20.50
CA PRO A 144 -2.11 -20.54 20.95
C PRO A 144 -1.24 -21.70 20.42
N TYR A 145 -0.68 -21.55 19.23
CA TYR A 145 0.23 -22.57 18.67
C TYR A 145 1.61 -22.54 19.31
N ILE A 146 2.08 -21.36 19.73
CA ILE A 146 3.35 -21.20 20.46
C ILE A 146 3.23 -21.82 21.84
N GLU A 147 2.15 -21.53 22.56
CA GLU A 147 1.86 -22.12 23.87
C GLU A 147 1.70 -23.64 23.80
N GLN A 148 0.97 -24.13 22.79
CA GLN A 148 0.81 -25.55 22.57
C GLN A 148 2.15 -26.24 22.23
N ASN A 149 3.00 -25.61 21.44
CA ASN A 149 4.32 -26.14 21.13
C ASN A 149 5.26 -26.13 22.36
N ALA A 150 5.18 -25.12 23.22
CA ALA A 150 5.93 -25.09 24.47
C ALA A 150 5.50 -26.23 25.39
N TYR A 151 4.20 -26.39 25.57
CA TYR A 151 3.64 -27.51 26.37
C TYR A 151 4.06 -28.88 25.81
N LEU A 152 3.98 -29.05 24.49
CA LEU A 152 4.41 -30.33 23.88
C LEU A 152 5.90 -30.60 24.05
N LYS A 153 6.74 -29.58 23.99
CA LYS A 153 8.18 -29.71 24.23
C LYS A 153 8.46 -30.15 25.68
N ASP A 154 7.79 -29.55 26.65
CA ASP A 154 7.94 -29.90 28.04
C ASP A 154 7.43 -31.34 28.31
N TYR A 155 6.32 -31.73 27.71
CA TYR A 155 5.80 -33.08 27.77
C TYR A 155 6.77 -34.11 27.15
N ILE A 156 7.35 -33.81 26.02
CA ILE A 156 8.36 -34.66 25.35
C ILE A 156 9.61 -34.82 26.24
N SER A 157 10.07 -33.74 26.88
CA SER A 157 11.23 -33.82 27.80
C SER A 157 10.93 -34.71 29.00
N TYR A 158 9.76 -34.55 29.59
CA TYR A 158 9.31 -35.39 30.68
C TYR A 158 9.23 -36.88 30.29
N MET A 159 8.65 -37.18 29.13
CA MET A 159 8.57 -38.55 28.61
C MET A 159 9.95 -39.16 28.30
N LYS A 160 10.90 -38.37 27.84
CA LYS A 160 12.28 -38.80 27.63
C LYS A 160 12.97 -39.19 28.97
N ASP A 161 12.82 -38.35 29.98
CA ASP A 161 13.42 -38.59 31.29
C ASP A 161 12.81 -39.82 31.94
N GLU A 162 11.51 -40.03 31.84
CA GLU A 162 10.84 -41.22 32.34
C GLU A 162 11.27 -42.49 31.58
N ASN A 163 11.45 -42.40 30.25
CA ASN A 163 12.00 -43.52 29.47
C ASN A 163 13.42 -43.89 29.89
N ILE A 164 14.28 -42.92 30.10
CA ILE A 164 15.65 -43.13 30.57
C ILE A 164 15.62 -43.79 31.96
N ARG A 165 14.74 -43.33 32.83
CA ARG A 165 14.55 -43.90 34.18
C ARG A 165 14.08 -45.35 34.14
N LEU A 166 13.13 -45.66 33.25
CA LEU A 166 12.61 -47.02 33.05
C LEU A 166 13.68 -47.94 32.44
N GLN A 167 14.44 -47.45 31.47
CA GLN A 167 15.55 -48.22 30.89
C GLN A 167 16.64 -48.53 31.93
N LYS A 168 17.00 -47.59 32.81
CA LYS A 168 17.94 -47.85 33.92
C LYS A 168 17.41 -48.90 34.89
N LYS A 169 16.12 -48.87 35.22
CA LYS A 169 15.49 -49.89 36.05
C LYS A 169 15.49 -51.27 35.38
N LEU A 170 15.26 -51.34 34.09
CA LEU A 170 15.29 -52.60 33.30
C LEU A 170 16.67 -53.17 33.16
N SER A 171 17.70 -52.32 32.98
CA SER A 171 19.12 -52.74 32.89
C SER A 171 19.75 -53.15 34.21
N GLY A 172 19.04 -53.04 35.33
CA GLY A 172 19.54 -53.43 36.65
C GLY A 172 20.63 -52.49 37.22
N GLU A 173 20.88 -51.35 36.59
CA GLU A 173 21.75 -50.31 37.15
C GLU A 173 21.00 -49.54 38.24
N LYS A 174 21.54 -49.59 39.42
CA LYS A 174 21.08 -48.81 40.58
C LYS A 174 21.62 -47.39 40.53
#